data_e9adeeaf9193303c8861320e843c0226
#
_entry.id   e9adeeaf9193303c8861320e843c0226
#
_cell.length_a   1.000
_cell.length_b   1.000
_cell.length_c   1.000
_cell.angle_alpha   90.00
_cell.angle_beta   90.00
_cell.angle_gamma   90.00
#
_symmetry.space_group_name_H-M   'P 1'
#
loop_
_entity.id
_entity.type
_entity.pdbx_description
1 polymer ?
#
loop_
_entity_poly.entity_id
_entity_poly.type
_entity_poly.pdbx_seq_one_letter_code
_entity_poly.pdbx_strand_id
1 'polypeptide(L)'
;MDHAGLPLTVLKFGGSSVAGPERMRHVAQIVKKVRDNGYRVAVVVSAMGNMTDDLLALAKDVANTSNGREMDQLLATGEQQSVALLALAIQKFGIPAQSFTALQAGIKAKGFPMEGRIYSIEPKNVEKTLNEGVVAVITGFQAITDSGDVITLGRGGSDLSAVALAGALGAESCQLLKDVKGIMTGDPRVVNKPMKIERIGFEECMEMAVQGANVLQARSVEMAARYEIPLYVGSSFTEEEGTWVMSNPVTEGLVIKAVVHDLQVAKVVLLGVPDIPGVAARLFSSLAQNGVGAEMIIQNNMRGGVNDIGFLVKKANLETAIQVSREICREIEAQGVSFDTEIARVTIVGAGIANHPEIPSKMFTVLAEEGINIEMIASTALALTCIVGSNRGEDAVKALHEHFIEEASF
;
A
#
# COMPACT_ATOMS: atom_id res chain seq x y z
N MET A 1 -12.00 -34.88 14.70
CA MET A 1 -11.78 -33.83 15.71
C MET A 1 -12.51 -32.59 15.22
N ASP A 2 -13.24 -31.95 16.09
CA ASP A 2 -13.86 -30.66 15.74
C ASP A 2 -12.78 -29.60 15.73
N HIS A 3 -12.51 -29.03 14.54
CA HIS A 3 -11.50 -27.97 14.35
C HIS A 3 -12.10 -26.56 14.52
N ALA A 4 -13.43 -26.43 14.63
CA ALA A 4 -14.12 -25.14 14.67
C ALA A 4 -13.71 -24.25 15.86
N GLY A 5 -13.26 -24.85 16.97
CA GLY A 5 -12.80 -24.13 18.17
C GLY A 5 -11.33 -23.71 18.16
N LEU A 6 -10.54 -24.10 17.14
CA LEU A 6 -9.13 -23.69 17.05
C LEU A 6 -8.99 -22.25 16.53
N PRO A 7 -7.96 -21.53 16.99
CA PRO A 7 -7.67 -20.19 16.47
C PRO A 7 -7.40 -20.22 14.97
N LEU A 8 -7.78 -19.14 14.29
CA LEU A 8 -7.60 -18.99 12.85
C LEU A 8 -6.57 -17.92 12.56
N THR A 9 -5.65 -18.21 11.65
CA THR A 9 -4.76 -17.20 11.07
C THR A 9 -4.83 -17.22 9.56
N VAL A 10 -4.69 -16.04 8.95
CA VAL A 10 -4.55 -15.90 7.49
C VAL A 10 -3.10 -15.62 7.16
N LEU A 11 -2.49 -16.46 6.33
CA LEU A 11 -1.14 -16.29 5.81
C LEU A 11 -1.21 -15.76 4.38
N LYS A 12 -0.48 -14.70 4.07
CA LYS A 12 -0.37 -14.21 2.69
C LYS A 12 1.07 -14.33 2.20
N PHE A 13 1.25 -14.90 1.02
CA PHE A 13 2.55 -15.00 0.37
C PHE A 13 2.57 -14.19 -0.94
N GLY A 14 3.63 -13.37 -1.10
CA GLY A 14 3.88 -12.59 -2.32
C GLY A 14 4.39 -13.46 -3.47
N GLY A 15 4.41 -12.92 -4.69
CA GLY A 15 4.88 -13.63 -5.89
C GLY A 15 6.30 -14.15 -5.77
N SER A 16 7.23 -13.39 -5.18
CA SER A 16 8.59 -13.82 -4.87
C SER A 16 8.66 -15.05 -3.95
N SER A 17 7.72 -15.15 -3.00
CA SER A 17 7.65 -16.28 -2.05
C SER A 17 7.17 -17.58 -2.69
N VAL A 18 6.43 -17.51 -3.80
CA VAL A 18 5.88 -18.66 -4.53
C VAL A 18 6.50 -18.86 -5.92
N ALA A 19 7.62 -18.19 -6.20
CA ALA A 19 8.30 -18.24 -7.48
C ALA A 19 8.97 -19.62 -7.76
N GLY A 20 8.19 -20.57 -8.24
CA GLY A 20 8.66 -21.88 -8.66
C GLY A 20 8.51 -22.98 -7.61
N PRO A 21 8.82 -24.24 -8.01
CA PRO A 21 8.50 -25.43 -7.22
C PRO A 21 9.18 -25.52 -5.84
N GLU A 22 10.40 -25.04 -5.73
CA GLU A 22 11.15 -25.07 -4.45
C GLU A 22 10.53 -24.13 -3.43
N ARG A 23 10.21 -22.91 -3.86
CA ARG A 23 9.56 -21.91 -3.01
C ARG A 23 8.15 -22.34 -2.62
N MET A 24 7.38 -22.95 -3.53
CA MET A 24 6.09 -23.54 -3.21
C MET A 24 6.19 -24.60 -2.11
N ARG A 25 7.20 -25.47 -2.18
CA ARG A 25 7.45 -26.47 -1.12
C ARG A 25 7.83 -25.81 0.22
N HIS A 26 8.65 -24.77 0.18
CA HIS A 26 9.02 -24.01 1.37
C HIS A 26 7.80 -23.35 2.03
N VAL A 27 6.95 -22.70 1.24
CA VAL A 27 5.66 -22.13 1.72
C VAL A 27 4.78 -23.21 2.33
N ALA A 28 4.68 -24.39 1.70
CA ALA A 28 3.91 -25.50 2.26
C ALA A 28 4.46 -25.99 3.62
N GLN A 29 5.79 -25.92 3.85
CA GLN A 29 6.40 -26.21 5.15
C GLN A 29 6.04 -25.16 6.21
N ILE A 30 6.01 -23.86 5.85
CA ILE A 30 5.56 -22.78 6.74
C ILE A 30 4.09 -23.03 7.15
N VAL A 31 3.22 -23.33 6.20
CA VAL A 31 1.79 -23.64 6.44
C VAL A 31 1.68 -24.84 7.38
N LYS A 32 2.48 -25.89 7.16
CA LYS A 32 2.54 -27.06 8.04
C LYS A 32 2.91 -26.66 9.47
N LYS A 33 3.99 -25.88 9.64
CA LYS A 33 4.48 -25.42 10.96
C LYS A 33 3.38 -24.65 11.72
N VAL A 34 2.66 -23.75 11.05
CA VAL A 34 1.58 -22.98 11.67
C VAL A 34 0.40 -23.87 12.06
N ARG A 35 0.02 -24.82 11.19
CA ARG A 35 -1.03 -25.79 11.49
C ARG A 35 -0.65 -26.71 12.66
N ASP A 36 0.59 -27.19 12.70
CA ASP A 36 1.10 -28.06 13.78
C ASP A 36 1.12 -27.32 15.13
N ASN A 37 1.18 -25.97 15.12
CA ASN A 37 1.02 -25.12 16.29
C ASN A 37 -0.46 -24.95 16.75
N GLY A 38 -1.40 -25.65 16.12
CA GLY A 38 -2.80 -25.69 16.55
C GLY A 38 -3.72 -24.66 15.89
N TYR A 39 -3.28 -24.01 14.79
CA TYR A 39 -4.11 -23.06 14.05
C TYR A 39 -4.89 -23.71 12.92
N ARG A 40 -6.10 -23.19 12.65
CA ARG A 40 -6.73 -23.29 11.34
C ARG A 40 -6.03 -22.28 10.41
N VAL A 41 -5.75 -22.67 9.19
CA VAL A 41 -4.95 -21.85 8.29
C VAL A 41 -5.68 -21.58 6.98
N ALA A 42 -5.93 -20.31 6.67
CA ALA A 42 -6.26 -19.84 5.34
C ALA A 42 -4.99 -19.21 4.71
N VAL A 43 -4.75 -19.50 3.45
CA VAL A 43 -3.57 -19.00 2.73
C VAL A 43 -4.00 -18.19 1.52
N VAL A 44 -3.55 -16.95 1.40
CA VAL A 44 -3.76 -16.11 0.22
C VAL A 44 -2.45 -15.98 -0.54
N VAL A 45 -2.46 -16.21 -1.85
CA VAL A 45 -1.25 -16.14 -2.68
C VAL A 45 -1.42 -15.20 -3.86
N SER A 46 -0.32 -14.58 -4.25
CA SER A 46 -0.18 -13.83 -5.50
C SER A 46 0.21 -14.77 -6.66
N ALA A 47 0.17 -14.27 -7.89
CA ALA A 47 0.78 -14.93 -9.03
C ALA A 47 2.27 -15.22 -8.80
N MET A 48 2.80 -16.29 -9.40
CA MET A 48 4.19 -16.73 -9.22
C MET A 48 5.19 -15.77 -9.85
N GLY A 49 6.19 -15.32 -9.08
CA GLY A 49 7.31 -14.53 -9.62
C GLY A 49 6.84 -13.30 -10.39
N ASN A 50 7.23 -13.23 -11.66
CA ASN A 50 6.91 -12.11 -12.57
C ASN A 50 5.69 -12.38 -13.46
N MET A 51 4.90 -13.44 -13.19
CA MET A 51 3.81 -13.88 -14.09
C MET A 51 2.81 -12.75 -14.39
N THR A 52 2.51 -11.86 -13.45
CA THR A 52 1.62 -10.72 -13.70
C THR A 52 2.21 -9.78 -14.77
N ASP A 53 3.50 -9.49 -14.70
CA ASP A 53 4.20 -8.63 -15.68
C ASP A 53 4.31 -9.32 -17.04
N ASP A 54 4.55 -10.64 -17.06
CA ASP A 54 4.59 -11.43 -18.28
C ASP A 54 3.22 -11.46 -18.99
N LEU A 55 2.12 -11.58 -18.24
CA LEU A 55 0.76 -11.53 -18.78
C LEU A 55 0.41 -10.14 -19.31
N LEU A 56 0.84 -9.07 -18.62
CA LEU A 56 0.69 -7.69 -19.10
C LEU A 56 1.45 -7.47 -20.41
N ALA A 57 2.69 -7.94 -20.49
CA ALA A 57 3.49 -7.84 -21.72
C ALA A 57 2.84 -8.62 -22.88
N LEU A 58 2.37 -9.84 -22.63
CA LEU A 58 1.68 -10.66 -23.63
C LEU A 58 0.41 -9.98 -24.16
N ALA A 59 -0.39 -9.39 -23.29
CA ALA A 59 -1.60 -8.66 -23.68
C ALA A 59 -1.26 -7.45 -24.57
N LYS A 60 -0.20 -6.72 -24.23
CA LYS A 60 0.27 -5.58 -25.02
C LYS A 60 0.72 -6.00 -26.42
N ASP A 61 1.41 -7.12 -26.51
CA ASP A 61 1.88 -7.66 -27.81
C ASP A 61 0.70 -8.12 -28.70
N VAL A 62 -0.37 -8.66 -28.10
CA VAL A 62 -1.54 -9.15 -28.84
C VAL A 62 -2.47 -8.00 -29.29
N ALA A 63 -2.75 -7.04 -28.43
CA ALA A 63 -3.83 -6.08 -28.66
C ALA A 63 -3.45 -4.60 -28.46
N ASN A 64 -2.19 -4.32 -28.15
CA ASN A 64 -1.72 -2.97 -27.84
C ASN A 64 -2.59 -2.20 -26.82
N THR A 65 -3.30 -2.96 -25.94
CA THR A 65 -4.16 -2.43 -24.87
C THR A 65 -3.67 -2.96 -23.53
N SER A 66 -3.85 -2.17 -22.48
CA SER A 66 -3.39 -2.52 -21.12
C SER A 66 -4.48 -2.41 -20.06
N ASN A 67 -5.73 -2.24 -20.45
CA ASN A 67 -6.84 -2.08 -19.49
C ASN A 67 -8.14 -2.75 -19.97
N GLY A 68 -9.11 -2.85 -19.08
CA GLY A 68 -10.43 -3.36 -19.40
C GLY A 68 -10.71 -4.74 -18.81
N ARG A 69 -11.93 -5.22 -19.03
CA ARG A 69 -12.46 -6.49 -18.52
C ARG A 69 -11.58 -7.70 -18.88
N GLU A 70 -11.13 -7.77 -20.14
CA GLU A 70 -10.33 -8.91 -20.62
C GLU A 70 -8.94 -8.95 -19.99
N MET A 71 -8.41 -7.78 -19.60
CA MET A 71 -7.16 -7.72 -18.84
C MET A 71 -7.34 -8.33 -17.45
N ASP A 72 -8.42 -8.01 -16.75
CA ASP A 72 -8.72 -8.60 -15.44
C ASP A 72 -8.87 -10.14 -15.53
N GLN A 73 -9.54 -10.64 -16.57
CA GLN A 73 -9.66 -12.08 -16.83
C GLN A 73 -8.29 -12.73 -17.03
N LEU A 74 -7.43 -12.10 -17.84
CA LEU A 74 -6.09 -12.62 -18.13
C LEU A 74 -5.22 -12.63 -16.87
N LEU A 75 -5.13 -11.52 -16.17
CA LEU A 75 -4.27 -11.40 -14.99
C LEU A 75 -4.68 -12.37 -13.87
N ALA A 76 -5.99 -12.57 -13.66
CA ALA A 76 -6.50 -13.49 -12.65
C ALA A 76 -6.04 -14.94 -12.82
N THR A 77 -5.63 -15.36 -14.04
CA THR A 77 -5.12 -16.72 -14.29
C THR A 77 -3.83 -17.01 -13.53
N GLY A 78 -3.02 -15.99 -13.24
CA GLY A 78 -1.77 -16.15 -12.52
C GLY A 78 -1.98 -16.68 -11.09
N GLU A 79 -2.88 -16.07 -10.32
CA GLU A 79 -3.22 -16.52 -8.98
C GLU A 79 -3.93 -17.88 -8.99
N GLN A 80 -4.75 -18.16 -10.01
CA GLN A 80 -5.43 -19.47 -10.14
C GLN A 80 -4.42 -20.61 -10.30
N GLN A 81 -3.34 -20.41 -11.03
CA GLN A 81 -2.25 -21.37 -11.10
C GLN A 81 -1.55 -21.53 -9.75
N SER A 82 -1.25 -20.41 -9.08
CA SER A 82 -0.54 -20.40 -7.79
C SER A 82 -1.30 -21.17 -6.71
N VAL A 83 -2.61 -20.97 -6.57
CA VAL A 83 -3.41 -21.65 -5.52
C VAL A 83 -3.49 -23.17 -5.76
N ALA A 84 -3.63 -23.61 -7.00
CA ALA A 84 -3.69 -25.02 -7.32
C ALA A 84 -2.36 -25.72 -7.01
N LEU A 85 -1.24 -25.12 -7.44
CA LEU A 85 0.10 -25.64 -7.20
C LEU A 85 0.46 -25.67 -5.72
N LEU A 86 0.10 -24.63 -4.95
CA LEU A 86 0.35 -24.60 -3.51
C LEU A 86 -0.51 -25.64 -2.78
N ALA A 87 -1.78 -25.79 -3.14
CA ALA A 87 -2.62 -26.83 -2.55
C ALA A 87 -2.02 -28.24 -2.76
N LEU A 88 -1.53 -28.54 -3.97
CA LEU A 88 -0.81 -29.80 -4.27
C LEU A 88 0.48 -29.93 -3.43
N ALA A 89 1.23 -28.84 -3.26
CA ALA A 89 2.45 -28.84 -2.44
C ALA A 89 2.15 -29.13 -0.95
N ILE A 90 1.06 -28.58 -0.42
CA ILE A 90 0.61 -28.82 0.97
C ILE A 90 0.14 -30.28 1.11
N GLN A 91 -0.66 -30.79 0.16
CA GLN A 91 -1.13 -32.19 0.15
C GLN A 91 0.01 -33.20 0.15
N LYS A 92 1.16 -32.87 -0.48
CA LYS A 92 2.36 -33.72 -0.45
C LYS A 92 2.88 -33.98 0.97
N PHE A 93 2.62 -33.09 1.93
CA PHE A 93 2.93 -33.29 3.34
C PHE A 93 1.87 -34.04 4.14
N GLY A 94 0.88 -34.63 3.46
CA GLY A 94 -0.23 -35.37 4.10
C GLY A 94 -1.28 -34.45 4.73
N ILE A 95 -1.27 -33.15 4.41
CA ILE A 95 -2.20 -32.16 4.95
C ILE A 95 -3.30 -31.93 3.93
N PRO A 96 -4.59 -32.12 4.29
CA PRO A 96 -5.69 -31.80 3.39
C PRO A 96 -5.69 -30.29 3.07
N ALA A 97 -5.76 -29.96 1.79
CA ALA A 97 -5.79 -28.59 1.31
C ALA A 97 -6.70 -28.46 0.10
N GLN A 98 -7.39 -27.34 -0.03
CA GLN A 98 -8.31 -27.03 -1.12
C GLN A 98 -8.06 -25.61 -1.62
N SER A 99 -8.00 -25.47 -2.95
CA SER A 99 -7.85 -24.17 -3.61
C SER A 99 -9.21 -23.52 -3.88
N PHE A 100 -9.25 -22.17 -3.83
CA PHE A 100 -10.43 -21.35 -4.05
C PHE A 100 -10.10 -20.18 -4.96
N THR A 101 -10.94 -19.96 -5.97
CA THR A 101 -10.98 -18.68 -6.71
C THR A 101 -11.72 -17.63 -5.88
N ALA A 102 -11.64 -16.36 -6.30
CA ALA A 102 -12.38 -15.27 -5.64
C ALA A 102 -13.89 -15.53 -5.59
N LEU A 103 -14.48 -16.11 -6.65
CA LEU A 103 -15.89 -16.51 -6.71
C LEU A 103 -16.22 -17.54 -5.61
N GLN A 104 -15.41 -18.58 -5.52
CA GLN A 104 -15.62 -19.68 -4.54
C GLN A 104 -15.40 -19.19 -3.11
N ALA A 105 -14.50 -18.22 -2.92
CA ALA A 105 -14.23 -17.58 -1.62
C ALA A 105 -15.25 -16.48 -1.26
N GLY A 106 -16.16 -16.13 -2.18
CA GLY A 106 -17.22 -15.17 -1.93
C GLY A 106 -16.74 -13.71 -1.84
N ILE A 107 -15.62 -13.36 -2.50
CA ILE A 107 -15.05 -12.00 -2.49
C ILE A 107 -15.70 -11.19 -3.61
N LYS A 108 -16.47 -10.14 -3.25
CA LYS A 108 -17.16 -9.26 -4.18
C LYS A 108 -16.56 -7.86 -4.21
N ALA A 109 -16.41 -7.31 -5.42
CA ALA A 109 -15.93 -5.96 -5.63
C ALA A 109 -16.71 -5.24 -6.73
N LYS A 110 -16.59 -3.91 -6.73
CA LYS A 110 -17.13 -3.00 -7.74
C LYS A 110 -16.09 -1.96 -8.11
N GLY A 111 -16.28 -1.28 -9.22
CA GLY A 111 -15.38 -0.23 -9.69
C GLY A 111 -14.95 -0.47 -11.13
N PHE A 112 -13.88 0.19 -11.51
CA PHE A 112 -13.29 0.03 -12.85
C PHE A 112 -12.36 -1.19 -12.88
N PRO A 113 -12.18 -1.82 -14.06
CA PRO A 113 -11.18 -2.85 -14.23
C PRO A 113 -9.81 -2.43 -13.71
N MET A 114 -9.07 -3.35 -13.08
CA MET A 114 -7.79 -3.15 -12.42
C MET A 114 -7.81 -2.25 -11.16
N GLU A 115 -8.96 -1.74 -10.77
CA GLU A 115 -9.13 -0.85 -9.59
C GLU A 115 -10.33 -1.26 -8.71
N GLY A 116 -10.62 -2.53 -8.68
CA GLY A 116 -11.72 -3.09 -7.89
C GLY A 116 -11.69 -2.67 -6.42
N ARG A 117 -12.87 -2.39 -5.87
CA ARG A 117 -13.05 -2.08 -4.44
C ARG A 117 -13.94 -3.13 -3.81
N ILE A 118 -13.38 -3.90 -2.88
CA ILE A 118 -14.12 -4.92 -2.13
C ILE A 118 -15.22 -4.22 -1.33
N TYR A 119 -16.45 -4.70 -1.48
CA TYR A 119 -17.60 -4.19 -0.72
C TYR A 119 -18.30 -5.27 0.12
N SER A 120 -18.09 -6.56 -0.21
CA SER A 120 -18.65 -7.69 0.55
C SER A 120 -17.73 -8.91 0.45
N ILE A 121 -17.65 -9.68 1.53
CA ILE A 121 -17.04 -11.02 1.55
C ILE A 121 -18.00 -11.94 2.28
N GLU A 122 -18.40 -13.02 1.61
CA GLU A 122 -19.22 -14.10 2.17
C GLU A 122 -18.47 -15.43 2.09
N PRO A 123 -17.53 -15.72 3.01
CA PRO A 123 -16.57 -16.81 2.88
C PRO A 123 -17.11 -18.17 3.33
N LYS A 124 -18.42 -18.45 3.14
CA LYS A 124 -19.11 -19.65 3.64
C LYS A 124 -18.42 -20.97 3.26
N ASN A 125 -17.95 -21.08 2.00
CA ASN A 125 -17.26 -22.30 1.55
C ASN A 125 -15.87 -22.42 2.19
N VAL A 126 -15.15 -21.31 2.34
CA VAL A 126 -13.83 -21.27 2.99
C VAL A 126 -13.98 -21.64 4.47
N GLU A 127 -14.94 -21.03 5.16
CA GLU A 127 -15.21 -21.30 6.58
C GLU A 127 -15.57 -22.77 6.82
N LYS A 128 -16.47 -23.34 5.99
CA LYS A 128 -16.80 -24.76 6.04
C LYS A 128 -15.55 -25.65 5.92
N THR A 129 -14.73 -25.38 4.91
CA THR A 129 -13.48 -26.12 4.64
C THR A 129 -12.51 -26.04 5.82
N LEU A 130 -12.33 -24.86 6.40
CA LEU A 130 -11.47 -24.66 7.57
C LEU A 130 -11.99 -25.42 8.81
N ASN A 131 -13.31 -25.47 9.01
CA ASN A 131 -13.93 -26.20 10.11
C ASN A 131 -13.80 -27.74 9.96
N GLU A 132 -13.65 -28.24 8.74
CA GLU A 132 -13.33 -29.62 8.43
C GLU A 132 -11.84 -29.97 8.62
N GLY A 133 -11.01 -29.00 9.06
CA GLY A 133 -9.56 -29.16 9.28
C GLY A 133 -8.75 -29.18 7.99
N VAL A 134 -9.31 -28.68 6.89
CA VAL A 134 -8.67 -28.56 5.58
C VAL A 134 -8.09 -27.16 5.44
N VAL A 135 -6.85 -27.04 4.95
CA VAL A 135 -6.22 -25.75 4.63
C VAL A 135 -6.89 -25.15 3.41
N ALA A 136 -7.42 -23.94 3.53
CA ALA A 136 -7.96 -23.20 2.39
C ALA A 136 -6.88 -22.37 1.73
N VAL A 137 -6.69 -22.51 0.40
CA VAL A 137 -5.72 -21.74 -0.39
C VAL A 137 -6.47 -20.85 -1.38
N ILE A 138 -6.44 -19.55 -1.20
CA ILE A 138 -7.32 -18.59 -1.86
C ILE A 138 -6.53 -17.68 -2.80
N THR A 139 -7.08 -17.39 -3.98
CA THR A 139 -6.50 -16.40 -4.91
C THR A 139 -6.53 -15.01 -4.27
N GLY A 140 -5.36 -14.35 -4.20
CA GLY A 140 -5.29 -12.92 -3.94
C GLY A 140 -5.64 -12.08 -5.16
N PHE A 141 -5.56 -10.76 -5.05
CA PHE A 141 -5.60 -9.79 -6.15
C PHE A 141 -6.94 -9.66 -6.90
N GLN A 142 -7.83 -10.62 -6.80
CA GLN A 142 -9.06 -10.71 -7.60
C GLN A 142 -10.31 -10.78 -6.73
N ALA A 143 -11.41 -10.32 -7.29
CA ALA A 143 -12.77 -10.40 -6.76
C ALA A 143 -13.76 -10.62 -7.92
N ILE A 144 -15.05 -10.74 -7.60
CA ILE A 144 -16.12 -10.93 -8.58
C ILE A 144 -17.08 -9.75 -8.51
N THR A 145 -17.48 -9.23 -9.66
CA THR A 145 -18.55 -8.23 -9.79
C THR A 145 -19.93 -8.88 -9.65
N ASP A 146 -20.97 -8.05 -9.49
CA ASP A 146 -22.35 -8.55 -9.45
C ASP A 146 -22.81 -9.18 -10.78
N SER A 147 -22.16 -8.84 -11.91
CA SER A 147 -22.37 -9.49 -13.21
C SER A 147 -21.70 -10.85 -13.35
N GLY A 148 -20.86 -11.24 -12.37
CA GLY A 148 -20.08 -12.49 -12.40
C GLY A 148 -18.71 -12.36 -13.08
N ASP A 149 -18.33 -11.17 -13.51
CA ASP A 149 -17.01 -10.92 -14.10
C ASP A 149 -15.93 -10.85 -13.03
N VAL A 150 -14.73 -11.32 -13.37
CA VAL A 150 -13.55 -11.10 -12.55
C VAL A 150 -13.14 -9.63 -12.62
N ILE A 151 -12.80 -9.06 -11.47
CA ILE A 151 -12.22 -7.73 -11.36
C ILE A 151 -10.97 -7.81 -10.49
N THR A 152 -9.86 -7.20 -10.92
CA THR A 152 -8.64 -7.15 -10.11
C THR A 152 -8.62 -5.91 -9.23
N LEU A 153 -7.92 -6.01 -8.09
CA LEU A 153 -7.97 -5.00 -7.01
C LEU A 153 -6.87 -3.94 -7.12
N GLY A 154 -6.08 -4.01 -8.17
CA GLY A 154 -4.96 -3.13 -8.39
C GLY A 154 -3.73 -3.46 -7.54
N ARG A 155 -2.75 -2.57 -7.55
CA ARG A 155 -1.47 -2.76 -6.85
C ARG A 155 -1.69 -3.06 -5.36
N GLY A 156 -1.00 -4.09 -4.83
CA GLY A 156 -1.17 -4.56 -3.45
C GLY A 156 -2.48 -5.30 -3.18
N GLY A 157 -3.25 -5.64 -4.22
CA GLY A 157 -4.55 -6.28 -4.11
C GLY A 157 -4.54 -7.63 -3.40
N SER A 158 -3.45 -8.40 -3.45
CA SER A 158 -3.34 -9.67 -2.71
C SER A 158 -3.22 -9.45 -1.18
N ASP A 159 -2.53 -8.40 -0.73
CA ASP A 159 -2.48 -8.02 0.68
C ASP A 159 -3.88 -7.59 1.16
N LEU A 160 -4.57 -6.78 0.33
CA LEU A 160 -5.94 -6.36 0.61
C LEU A 160 -6.91 -7.54 0.69
N SER A 161 -6.81 -8.51 -0.23
CA SER A 161 -7.63 -9.74 -0.20
C SER A 161 -7.42 -10.52 1.08
N ALA A 162 -6.16 -10.69 1.51
CA ALA A 162 -5.81 -11.43 2.72
C ALA A 162 -6.37 -10.77 3.98
N VAL A 163 -6.20 -9.45 4.11
CA VAL A 163 -6.68 -8.70 5.27
C VAL A 163 -8.21 -8.68 5.32
N ALA A 164 -8.87 -8.45 4.18
CA ALA A 164 -10.32 -8.44 4.11
C ALA A 164 -10.92 -9.82 4.43
N LEU A 165 -10.27 -10.90 3.95
CA LEU A 165 -10.66 -12.27 4.27
C LEU A 165 -10.43 -12.58 5.76
N ALA A 166 -9.32 -12.13 6.36
CA ALA A 166 -9.05 -12.28 7.78
C ALA A 166 -10.15 -11.64 8.64
N GLY A 167 -10.55 -10.42 8.27
CA GLY A 167 -11.67 -9.73 8.94
C GLY A 167 -12.98 -10.48 8.79
N ALA A 168 -13.34 -10.94 7.58
CA ALA A 168 -14.58 -11.64 7.31
C ALA A 168 -14.67 -13.03 8.02
N LEU A 169 -13.54 -13.69 8.24
CA LEU A 169 -13.42 -14.98 8.93
C LEU A 169 -13.24 -14.84 10.44
N GLY A 170 -13.07 -13.65 10.99
CA GLY A 170 -12.76 -13.44 12.42
C GLY A 170 -11.41 -14.05 12.81
N ALA A 171 -10.39 -13.92 11.98
CA ALA A 171 -9.06 -14.44 12.26
C ALA A 171 -8.37 -13.66 13.39
N GLU A 172 -7.52 -14.33 14.18
CA GLU A 172 -6.74 -13.67 15.23
C GLU A 172 -5.65 -12.75 14.66
N SER A 173 -5.15 -13.05 13.46
CA SER A 173 -4.13 -12.25 12.78
C SER A 173 -4.11 -12.52 11.29
N CYS A 174 -3.54 -11.56 10.55
CA CYS A 174 -3.16 -11.73 9.15
C CYS A 174 -1.64 -11.54 9.01
N GLN A 175 -0.94 -12.56 8.54
CA GLN A 175 0.51 -12.54 8.38
C GLN A 175 0.87 -12.30 6.91
N LEU A 176 1.46 -11.16 6.62
CA LEU A 176 1.92 -10.77 5.29
C LEU A 176 3.40 -11.15 5.13
N LEU A 177 3.63 -12.34 4.60
CA LEU A 177 4.95 -12.94 4.45
C LEU A 177 5.52 -12.61 3.06
N LYS A 178 6.59 -11.82 3.07
CA LYS A 178 7.19 -11.19 1.88
C LYS A 178 8.69 -11.48 1.80
N ASP A 179 9.40 -10.71 0.98
CA ASP A 179 10.86 -10.70 0.85
C ASP A 179 11.54 -9.64 1.72
N VAL A 180 10.81 -9.05 2.67
CA VAL A 180 11.33 -8.06 3.63
C VAL A 180 11.29 -8.61 5.05
N LYS A 181 12.22 -8.18 5.90
CA LYS A 181 12.33 -8.62 7.29
C LYS A 181 11.33 -7.95 8.25
N GLY A 182 10.53 -7.01 7.74
CA GLY A 182 9.59 -6.20 8.50
C GLY A 182 9.52 -4.78 7.96
N ILE A 183 8.92 -3.87 8.72
CA ILE A 183 8.87 -2.43 8.44
C ILE A 183 10.10 -1.78 9.09
N MET A 184 10.82 -0.95 8.33
CA MET A 184 12.03 -0.29 8.77
C MET A 184 11.80 1.20 9.03
N THR A 185 12.65 1.80 9.83
CA THR A 185 12.64 3.25 10.14
C THR A 185 13.04 4.12 8.95
N GLY A 186 13.60 3.55 7.91
CA GLY A 186 13.94 4.18 6.62
C GLY A 186 14.20 3.11 5.56
N ASP A 187 14.29 3.51 4.30
CA ASP A 187 14.60 2.56 3.20
C ASP A 187 16.04 2.01 3.37
N PRO A 188 16.21 0.68 3.53
CA PRO A 188 17.55 0.07 3.72
C PRO A 188 18.53 0.29 2.56
N ARG A 189 18.03 0.70 1.40
CA ARG A 189 18.86 1.04 0.24
C ARG A 189 19.40 2.47 0.31
N VAL A 190 18.82 3.31 1.15
CA VAL A 190 19.13 4.74 1.27
C VAL A 190 19.82 5.05 2.59
N VAL A 191 19.25 4.64 3.73
CA VAL A 191 19.79 4.99 5.05
C VAL A 191 20.87 4.01 5.51
N ASN A 192 21.85 4.52 6.27
CA ASN A 192 23.00 3.74 6.68
C ASN A 192 22.69 2.69 7.76
N LYS A 193 21.82 3.02 8.72
CA LYS A 193 21.47 2.15 9.85
C LYS A 193 19.96 2.03 10.00
N PRO A 194 19.27 1.40 9.02
CA PRO A 194 17.84 1.17 9.14
C PRO A 194 17.55 0.24 10.31
N MET A 195 16.69 0.66 11.22
CA MET A 195 16.25 -0.16 12.34
C MET A 195 14.89 -0.78 12.04
N LYS A 196 14.69 -2.02 12.44
CA LYS A 196 13.39 -2.66 12.31
C LYS A 196 12.44 -2.14 13.39
N ILE A 197 11.23 -1.79 12.99
CA ILE A 197 10.15 -1.41 13.89
C ILE A 197 9.49 -2.70 14.37
N GLU A 198 9.56 -3.00 15.66
CA GLU A 198 8.95 -4.21 16.21
C GLU A 198 7.42 -4.11 16.23
N ARG A 199 6.89 -2.93 16.62
CA ARG A 199 5.46 -2.64 16.70
C ARG A 199 5.15 -1.24 16.23
N ILE A 200 4.07 -1.09 15.46
CA ILE A 200 3.61 0.19 14.95
C ILE A 200 2.07 0.24 14.95
N GLY A 201 1.51 1.43 15.18
CA GLY A 201 0.07 1.68 15.09
C GLY A 201 -0.44 1.60 13.65
N PHE A 202 -1.73 1.27 13.49
CA PHE A 202 -2.36 1.28 12.18
C PHE A 202 -2.26 2.66 11.51
N GLU A 203 -2.50 3.73 12.27
CA GLU A 203 -2.47 5.11 11.75
C GLU A 203 -1.08 5.52 11.28
N GLU A 204 -0.05 5.26 12.07
CA GLU A 204 1.35 5.54 11.71
C GLU A 204 1.78 4.71 10.49
N CYS A 205 1.45 3.42 10.46
CA CYS A 205 1.74 2.53 9.35
C CYS A 205 1.03 2.97 8.06
N MET A 206 -0.22 3.42 8.16
CA MET A 206 -0.99 3.95 7.04
C MET A 206 -0.36 5.24 6.52
N GLU A 207 0.04 6.15 7.42
CA GLU A 207 0.74 7.38 7.06
C GLU A 207 2.05 7.08 6.33
N MET A 208 2.88 6.17 6.86
CA MET A 208 4.11 5.73 6.17
C MET A 208 3.81 5.21 4.75
N ALA A 209 2.77 4.40 4.59
CA ALA A 209 2.38 3.84 3.29
C ALA A 209 1.93 4.91 2.29
N VAL A 210 1.18 5.93 2.75
CA VAL A 210 0.76 7.08 1.94
C VAL A 210 1.95 7.94 1.54
N GLN A 211 2.90 8.12 2.45
CA GLN A 211 4.07 8.98 2.25
C GLN A 211 5.22 8.33 1.46
N GLY A 212 5.10 7.06 1.08
CA GLY A 212 6.05 6.41 0.17
C GLY A 212 6.73 5.13 0.69
N ALA A 213 6.45 4.69 1.91
CA ALA A 213 6.92 3.39 2.38
C ALA A 213 6.18 2.25 1.65
N ASN A 214 6.87 1.55 0.74
CA ASN A 214 6.25 0.58 -0.17
C ASN A 214 6.09 -0.84 0.42
N VAL A 215 6.26 -1.02 1.72
CA VAL A 215 6.15 -2.35 2.36
C VAL A 215 4.69 -2.83 2.40
N LEU A 216 3.76 -1.94 2.76
CA LEU A 216 2.32 -2.18 2.76
C LEU A 216 1.59 -1.14 1.91
N GLN A 217 0.41 -1.52 1.41
CA GLN A 217 -0.50 -0.57 0.79
C GLN A 217 -1.43 0.04 1.84
N ALA A 218 -1.63 1.35 1.81
CA ALA A 218 -2.50 2.05 2.77
C ALA A 218 -3.89 1.44 2.86
N ARG A 219 -4.50 1.01 1.74
CA ARG A 219 -5.80 0.33 1.70
C ARG A 219 -5.85 -0.96 2.51
N SER A 220 -4.74 -1.72 2.56
CA SER A 220 -4.67 -2.96 3.35
C SER A 220 -4.57 -2.65 4.84
N VAL A 221 -3.83 -1.61 5.21
CA VAL A 221 -3.71 -1.16 6.61
C VAL A 221 -5.04 -0.55 7.09
N GLU A 222 -5.71 0.26 6.26
CA GLU A 222 -7.04 0.79 6.55
C GLU A 222 -8.07 -0.32 6.80
N MET A 223 -8.03 -1.36 5.96
CA MET A 223 -8.91 -2.52 6.13
C MET A 223 -8.63 -3.26 7.43
N ALA A 224 -7.36 -3.45 7.78
CA ALA A 224 -6.95 -4.08 9.03
C ALA A 224 -7.41 -3.28 10.25
N ALA A 225 -7.24 -1.97 10.22
CA ALA A 225 -7.72 -1.07 11.27
C ALA A 225 -9.24 -1.14 11.45
N ARG A 226 -10.00 -1.17 10.34
CA ARG A 226 -11.47 -1.26 10.36
C ARG A 226 -11.99 -2.55 10.99
N TYR A 227 -11.30 -3.66 10.76
CA TYR A 227 -11.65 -4.97 11.34
C TYR A 227 -10.91 -5.27 12.64
N GLU A 228 -10.05 -4.37 13.10
CA GLU A 228 -9.17 -4.58 14.27
C GLU A 228 -8.31 -5.85 14.18
N ILE A 229 -7.91 -6.24 12.97
CA ILE A 229 -7.10 -7.43 12.73
C ILE A 229 -5.60 -7.08 12.84
N PRO A 230 -4.87 -7.64 13.83
CA PRO A 230 -3.43 -7.48 13.89
C PRO A 230 -2.76 -8.01 12.62
N LEU A 231 -1.87 -7.19 12.02
CA LEU A 231 -1.05 -7.61 10.90
C LEU A 231 0.36 -7.96 11.39
N TYR A 232 0.89 -9.06 10.90
CA TYR A 232 2.31 -9.36 11.01
C TYR A 232 2.97 -9.21 9.64
N VAL A 233 4.06 -8.46 9.56
CA VAL A 233 4.85 -8.25 8.35
C VAL A 233 6.23 -8.85 8.57
N GLY A 234 6.59 -9.85 7.79
CA GLY A 234 7.85 -10.53 7.97
C GLY A 234 8.33 -11.26 6.73
N SER A 235 9.50 -11.89 6.85
CA SER A 235 10.12 -12.63 5.77
C SER A 235 9.50 -14.02 5.62
N SER A 236 9.26 -14.42 4.37
CA SER A 236 8.99 -15.82 4.04
C SER A 236 10.26 -16.67 3.90
N PHE A 237 11.45 -16.08 4.02
CA PHE A 237 12.75 -16.72 3.76
C PHE A 237 13.62 -16.89 5.00
N THR A 238 13.34 -16.13 6.07
CA THR A 238 14.10 -16.18 7.32
C THR A 238 13.15 -16.36 8.49
N GLU A 239 13.66 -16.88 9.61
CA GLU A 239 12.92 -17.02 10.87
C GLU A 239 13.07 -15.79 11.78
N GLU A 240 13.66 -14.70 11.28
CA GLU A 240 13.75 -13.46 12.03
C GLU A 240 12.34 -12.90 12.29
N GLU A 241 12.10 -12.42 13.51
CA GLU A 241 10.85 -11.77 13.86
C GLU A 241 10.62 -10.54 12.98
N GLY A 242 9.38 -10.35 12.54
CA GLY A 242 8.95 -9.21 11.72
C GLY A 242 8.40 -8.06 12.55
N THR A 243 7.51 -7.28 11.93
CA THR A 243 6.81 -6.13 12.54
C THR A 243 5.35 -6.48 12.80
N TRP A 244 4.85 -6.15 13.97
CA TRP A 244 3.42 -6.17 14.26
C TRP A 244 2.80 -4.79 14.02
N VAL A 245 1.72 -4.76 13.23
CA VAL A 245 0.87 -3.57 13.01
C VAL A 245 -0.45 -3.81 13.70
N MET A 246 -0.76 -3.01 14.72
CA MET A 246 -1.93 -3.19 15.58
C MET A 246 -2.31 -1.88 16.26
N SER A 247 -3.42 -1.86 16.96
CA SER A 247 -3.75 -0.68 17.79
C SER A 247 -2.64 -0.43 18.80
N ASN A 248 -2.10 0.80 18.81
CA ASN A 248 -1.12 1.20 19.83
C ASN A 248 -1.84 1.53 21.14
N PRO A 249 -1.24 1.19 22.29
CA PRO A 249 -1.66 1.82 23.54
C PRO A 249 -1.46 3.34 23.43
N VAL A 250 -2.41 4.10 23.92
CA VAL A 250 -2.31 5.56 23.95
C VAL A 250 -1.13 5.92 24.86
N THR A 251 -0.05 6.46 24.27
CA THR A 251 1.10 7.02 25.01
C THR A 251 1.17 8.50 24.72
N GLU A 252 1.24 9.32 25.77
CA GLU A 252 1.59 10.73 25.63
C GLU A 252 3.09 10.83 25.37
N GLY A 253 3.48 11.53 24.31
CA GLY A 253 4.88 11.81 23.97
C GLY A 253 5.17 11.72 22.48
N LEU A 254 6.28 12.33 22.11
CA LEU A 254 6.80 12.29 20.75
C LEU A 254 7.50 10.94 20.51
N VAL A 255 7.07 10.24 19.47
CA VAL A 255 7.77 9.03 19.00
C VAL A 255 7.91 9.09 17.48
N ILE A 256 9.10 9.48 17.01
CA ILE A 256 9.41 9.38 15.58
C ILE A 256 9.63 7.91 15.23
N LYS A 257 8.87 7.41 14.27
CA LYS A 257 8.89 6.01 13.81
C LYS A 257 9.75 5.80 12.58
N ALA A 258 9.69 6.75 11.63
CA ALA A 258 10.38 6.57 10.37
C ALA A 258 10.64 7.90 9.65
N VAL A 259 11.62 7.85 8.74
CA VAL A 259 11.82 8.83 7.68
C VAL A 259 11.60 8.13 6.34
N VAL A 260 10.61 8.57 5.60
CA VAL A 260 10.20 7.96 4.34
C VAL A 260 10.31 8.95 3.18
N HIS A 261 10.41 8.46 1.94
CA HIS A 261 10.44 9.31 0.77
C HIS A 261 9.66 8.70 -0.40
N ASP A 262 9.27 9.57 -1.33
CA ASP A 262 8.62 9.19 -2.57
C ASP A 262 9.18 10.03 -3.75
N LEU A 263 9.79 9.36 -4.70
CA LEU A 263 10.31 9.94 -5.95
C LEU A 263 9.29 9.85 -7.11
N GLN A 264 8.14 9.20 -6.88
CA GLN A 264 7.10 8.99 -7.88
C GLN A 264 5.99 10.05 -7.83
N VAL A 265 6.33 11.25 -7.36
CA VAL A 265 5.44 12.41 -7.30
C VAL A 265 5.88 13.49 -8.27
N ALA A 266 4.90 14.26 -8.75
CA ALA A 266 5.14 15.47 -9.55
C ALA A 266 4.27 16.61 -9.02
N LYS A 267 4.78 17.83 -9.10
CA LYS A 267 4.07 19.05 -8.69
C LYS A 267 3.37 19.66 -9.90
N VAL A 268 2.10 20.03 -9.73
CA VAL A 268 1.33 20.81 -10.71
C VAL A 268 0.86 22.08 -10.03
N VAL A 269 0.99 23.22 -10.70
CA VAL A 269 0.59 24.53 -10.19
C VAL A 269 -0.24 25.26 -11.24
N LEU A 270 -1.46 25.66 -10.89
CA LEU A 270 -2.26 26.61 -11.65
C LEU A 270 -1.88 28.01 -11.18
N LEU A 271 -1.48 28.86 -12.11
CA LEU A 271 -0.98 30.21 -11.85
C LEU A 271 -2.09 31.25 -12.11
N GLY A 272 -2.16 32.25 -11.24
CA GLY A 272 -3.07 33.37 -11.41
C GLY A 272 -4.55 33.00 -11.45
N VAL A 273 -4.95 32.05 -10.61
CA VAL A 273 -6.32 31.57 -10.48
C VAL A 273 -7.22 32.66 -9.85
N PRO A 274 -8.35 33.06 -10.44
CA PRO A 274 -9.26 34.02 -9.84
C PRO A 274 -9.76 33.59 -8.45
N ASP A 275 -9.74 34.50 -7.49
CA ASP A 275 -10.22 34.24 -6.13
C ASP A 275 -11.75 34.33 -6.06
N ILE A 276 -12.41 33.35 -6.65
CA ILE A 276 -13.87 33.23 -6.69
C ILE A 276 -14.32 31.85 -6.19
N PRO A 277 -15.46 31.76 -5.47
CA PRO A 277 -15.98 30.49 -4.99
C PRO A 277 -16.24 29.49 -6.13
N GLY A 278 -15.83 28.21 -5.90
CA GLY A 278 -16.11 27.11 -6.80
C GLY A 278 -14.99 26.72 -7.74
N VAL A 279 -13.91 27.49 -7.86
CA VAL A 279 -12.77 27.16 -8.74
C VAL A 279 -12.09 25.86 -8.31
N ALA A 280 -11.74 25.75 -7.02
CA ALA A 280 -11.14 24.51 -6.49
C ALA A 280 -12.07 23.29 -6.70
N ALA A 281 -13.39 23.47 -6.47
CA ALA A 281 -14.36 22.40 -6.70
C ALA A 281 -14.36 21.92 -8.16
N ARG A 282 -14.30 22.82 -9.14
CA ARG A 282 -14.23 22.46 -10.57
C ARG A 282 -12.97 21.70 -10.89
N LEU A 283 -11.81 22.21 -10.46
CA LEU A 283 -10.52 21.59 -10.72
C LEU A 283 -10.47 20.15 -10.17
N PHE A 284 -10.74 19.97 -8.88
CA PHE A 284 -10.61 18.65 -8.24
C PHE A 284 -11.73 17.68 -8.62
N SER A 285 -12.92 18.16 -8.95
CA SER A 285 -13.98 17.31 -9.55
C SER A 285 -13.56 16.80 -10.92
N SER A 286 -12.99 17.67 -11.77
CA SER A 286 -12.54 17.28 -13.11
C SER A 286 -11.36 16.31 -13.04
N LEU A 287 -10.39 16.53 -12.14
CA LEU A 287 -9.30 15.57 -11.89
C LEU A 287 -9.85 14.21 -11.45
N ALA A 288 -10.78 14.19 -10.49
CA ALA A 288 -11.40 12.96 -9.99
C ALA A 288 -12.18 12.19 -11.06
N GLN A 289 -12.92 12.88 -11.94
CA GLN A 289 -13.63 12.27 -13.07
C GLN A 289 -12.67 11.61 -14.08
N ASN A 290 -11.44 12.09 -14.16
CA ASN A 290 -10.38 11.52 -14.99
C ASN A 290 -9.47 10.54 -14.23
N GLY A 291 -9.86 10.10 -13.02
CA GLY A 291 -9.10 9.13 -12.22
C GLY A 291 -7.81 9.68 -11.60
N VAL A 292 -7.62 11.00 -11.55
CA VAL A 292 -6.43 11.63 -10.98
C VAL A 292 -6.68 12.03 -9.53
N GLY A 293 -5.98 11.39 -8.60
CA GLY A 293 -5.89 11.79 -7.20
C GLY A 293 -4.88 12.92 -7.03
N ALA A 294 -5.27 13.97 -6.29
CA ALA A 294 -4.38 15.06 -5.91
C ALA A 294 -4.04 14.96 -4.42
N GLU A 295 -2.77 15.17 -4.10
CA GLU A 295 -2.22 15.13 -2.75
C GLU A 295 -1.61 16.50 -2.41
N MET A 296 -1.45 16.82 -1.13
CA MET A 296 -0.74 18.02 -0.65
C MET A 296 -1.19 19.29 -1.36
N ILE A 297 -2.52 19.56 -1.33
CA ILE A 297 -3.12 20.72 -1.98
C ILE A 297 -2.78 21.98 -1.20
N ILE A 298 -2.17 22.96 -1.85
CA ILE A 298 -1.80 24.26 -1.28
C ILE A 298 -2.37 25.37 -2.15
N GLN A 299 -3.10 26.29 -1.53
CA GLN A 299 -3.55 27.52 -2.17
C GLN A 299 -2.91 28.70 -1.46
N ASN A 300 -2.17 29.51 -2.20
CA ASN A 300 -1.57 30.72 -1.69
C ASN A 300 -2.44 31.94 -2.01
N ASN A 301 -2.69 32.79 -1.01
CA ASN A 301 -3.39 34.04 -1.23
C ASN A 301 -2.37 35.10 -1.75
N MET A 302 -2.45 35.42 -3.03
CA MET A 302 -1.63 36.45 -3.67
C MET A 302 -2.35 37.81 -3.64
N ARG A 303 -1.58 38.90 -3.77
CA ARG A 303 -2.16 40.24 -3.86
C ARG A 303 -2.83 40.45 -5.23
N GLY A 304 -3.99 41.14 -5.24
CA GLY A 304 -4.67 41.51 -6.49
C GLY A 304 -5.82 40.59 -6.92
N GLY A 305 -6.36 39.77 -6.02
CA GLY A 305 -7.56 38.94 -6.28
C GLY A 305 -7.28 37.69 -7.12
N VAL A 306 -6.03 37.24 -7.16
CA VAL A 306 -5.63 36.00 -7.80
C VAL A 306 -4.83 35.14 -6.82
N ASN A 307 -4.90 33.82 -6.99
CA ASN A 307 -4.22 32.83 -6.17
C ASN A 307 -3.45 31.86 -7.09
N ASP A 308 -2.45 31.16 -6.53
CA ASP A 308 -1.90 29.97 -7.14
C ASP A 308 -2.43 28.72 -6.39
N ILE A 309 -2.79 27.69 -7.15
CA ILE A 309 -3.19 26.40 -6.59
C ILE A 309 -2.16 25.36 -6.99
N GLY A 310 -1.36 24.91 -6.02
CA GLY A 310 -0.38 23.84 -6.18
C GLY A 310 -0.88 22.53 -5.59
N PHE A 311 -0.55 21.42 -6.22
CA PHE A 311 -0.82 20.09 -5.68
C PHE A 311 0.16 19.06 -6.24
N LEU A 312 0.25 17.92 -5.55
CA LEU A 312 1.04 16.78 -6.01
C LEU A 312 0.13 15.75 -6.68
N VAL A 313 0.70 15.08 -7.67
CA VAL A 313 0.10 13.90 -8.30
C VAL A 313 1.16 12.80 -8.43
N LYS A 314 0.75 11.54 -8.56
CA LYS A 314 1.69 10.49 -8.97
C LYS A 314 2.19 10.74 -10.39
N LYS A 315 3.47 10.53 -10.65
CA LYS A 315 4.08 10.71 -11.99
C LYS A 315 3.31 10.00 -13.10
N ALA A 316 2.74 8.84 -12.81
CA ALA A 316 1.91 8.08 -13.76
C ALA A 316 0.65 8.83 -14.23
N ASN A 317 0.14 9.77 -13.44
CA ASN A 317 -1.07 10.54 -13.73
C ASN A 317 -0.77 11.97 -14.21
N LEU A 318 0.50 12.34 -14.34
CA LEU A 318 0.92 13.72 -14.60
C LEU A 318 0.36 14.26 -15.92
N GLU A 319 0.42 13.48 -16.97
CA GLU A 319 -0.03 13.90 -18.32
C GLU A 319 -1.52 14.26 -18.32
N THR A 320 -2.34 13.40 -17.72
CA THR A 320 -3.78 13.64 -17.54
C THR A 320 -4.03 14.85 -16.63
N ALA A 321 -3.26 14.97 -15.52
CA ALA A 321 -3.38 16.12 -14.62
C ALA A 321 -3.08 17.45 -15.32
N ILE A 322 -2.04 17.50 -16.15
CA ILE A 322 -1.68 18.69 -16.93
C ILE A 322 -2.78 19.04 -17.94
N GLN A 323 -3.30 18.04 -18.65
CA GLN A 323 -4.38 18.24 -19.63
C GLN A 323 -5.61 18.85 -18.97
N VAL A 324 -6.13 18.21 -17.93
CA VAL A 324 -7.30 18.67 -17.15
C VAL A 324 -7.07 20.08 -16.58
N SER A 325 -5.88 20.32 -15.99
CA SER A 325 -5.54 21.62 -15.43
C SER A 325 -5.52 22.72 -16.49
N ARG A 326 -5.02 22.45 -17.70
CA ARG A 326 -5.01 23.41 -18.81
C ARG A 326 -6.42 23.72 -19.34
N GLU A 327 -7.33 22.73 -19.35
CA GLU A 327 -8.72 22.93 -19.73
C GLU A 327 -9.42 23.85 -18.71
N ILE A 328 -9.27 23.57 -17.43
CA ILE A 328 -9.82 24.40 -16.35
C ILE A 328 -9.22 25.82 -16.38
N CYS A 329 -7.90 25.98 -16.57
CA CYS A 329 -7.27 27.30 -16.67
C CYS A 329 -7.90 28.17 -17.76
N ARG A 330 -8.24 27.59 -18.92
CA ARG A 330 -8.93 28.33 -20.01
C ARG A 330 -10.33 28.76 -19.61
N GLU A 331 -11.08 27.88 -18.92
CA GLU A 331 -12.46 28.15 -18.49
C GLU A 331 -12.56 29.27 -17.45
N ILE A 332 -11.57 29.35 -16.56
CA ILE A 332 -11.53 30.32 -15.45
C ILE A 332 -10.65 31.54 -15.74
N GLU A 333 -10.11 31.66 -16.96
CA GLU A 333 -9.20 32.74 -17.38
C GLU A 333 -7.96 32.87 -16.47
N ALA A 334 -7.43 31.74 -15.96
CA ALA A 334 -6.18 31.70 -15.21
C ALA A 334 -4.97 31.91 -16.13
N GLN A 335 -3.81 32.30 -15.57
CA GLN A 335 -2.60 32.63 -16.35
C GLN A 335 -1.97 31.41 -17.01
N GLY A 336 -2.08 30.20 -16.39
CA GLY A 336 -1.53 29.00 -16.99
C GLY A 336 -1.25 27.89 -15.99
N VAL A 337 -0.57 26.83 -16.47
CA VAL A 337 -0.16 25.67 -15.70
C VAL A 337 1.35 25.49 -15.76
N SER A 338 1.98 25.38 -14.60
CA SER A 338 3.36 24.95 -14.44
C SER A 338 3.39 23.56 -13.81
N PHE A 339 4.44 22.80 -14.08
CA PHE A 339 4.66 21.49 -13.45
C PHE A 339 6.15 21.21 -13.26
N ASP A 340 6.45 20.34 -12.28
CA ASP A 340 7.81 19.91 -11.98
C ASP A 340 7.84 18.42 -11.66
N THR A 341 8.74 17.69 -12.32
CA THR A 341 8.97 16.24 -12.16
C THR A 341 10.24 15.94 -11.37
N GLU A 342 11.10 16.93 -11.18
CA GLU A 342 12.40 16.79 -10.53
C GLU A 342 12.32 17.10 -9.04
N ILE A 343 11.28 16.55 -8.40
CA ILE A 343 11.03 16.70 -6.97
C ILE A 343 11.03 15.34 -6.25
N ALA A 344 11.29 15.39 -4.95
CA ALA A 344 11.15 14.29 -4.00
C ALA A 344 10.31 14.74 -2.82
N ARG A 345 9.39 13.90 -2.40
CA ARG A 345 8.69 14.06 -1.13
C ARG A 345 9.49 13.36 -0.03
N VAL A 346 9.84 14.06 1.04
CA VAL A 346 10.54 13.51 2.21
C VAL A 346 9.71 13.80 3.44
N THR A 347 9.44 12.78 4.25
CA THR A 347 8.48 12.85 5.36
C THR A 347 9.04 12.19 6.61
N ILE A 348 8.94 12.88 7.74
CA ILE A 348 9.11 12.29 9.08
C ILE A 348 7.73 11.84 9.55
N VAL A 349 7.62 10.58 10.00
CA VAL A 349 6.37 9.99 10.51
C VAL A 349 6.53 9.59 11.96
N GLY A 350 5.53 9.95 12.78
CA GLY A 350 5.50 9.59 14.19
C GLY A 350 4.33 10.23 14.95
N ALA A 351 4.01 9.67 16.11
CA ALA A 351 2.97 10.21 16.98
C ALA A 351 3.44 11.46 17.69
N GLY A 352 2.55 12.44 17.85
CA GLY A 352 2.81 13.66 18.64
C GLY A 352 3.51 14.79 17.89
N ILE A 353 3.87 14.65 16.62
CA ILE A 353 4.60 15.66 15.83
C ILE A 353 3.92 17.04 15.91
N ALA A 354 2.60 17.10 15.81
CA ALA A 354 1.85 18.36 15.87
C ALA A 354 1.95 19.09 17.21
N ASN A 355 2.23 18.37 18.29
CA ASN A 355 2.34 18.93 19.64
C ASN A 355 3.76 19.35 20.03
N HIS A 356 4.76 19.10 19.16
CA HIS A 356 6.17 19.33 19.38
C HIS A 356 6.72 20.39 18.40
N PRO A 357 6.65 21.70 18.77
CA PRO A 357 7.03 22.80 17.86
C PRO A 357 8.52 22.78 17.49
N GLU A 358 9.36 22.08 18.25
CA GLU A 358 10.77 21.91 17.93
C GLU A 358 11.03 21.01 16.71
N ILE A 359 10.10 20.12 16.36
CA ILE A 359 10.30 19.17 15.24
C ILE A 359 10.41 19.87 13.89
N PRO A 360 9.50 20.79 13.50
CA PRO A 360 9.67 21.55 12.26
C PRO A 360 10.98 22.33 12.25
N SER A 361 11.32 23.00 13.35
CA SER A 361 12.57 23.74 13.46
C SER A 361 13.80 22.87 13.22
N LYS A 362 13.87 21.70 13.88
CA LYS A 362 14.97 20.74 13.72
C LYS A 362 15.03 20.21 12.29
N MET A 363 13.90 19.78 11.70
CA MET A 363 13.85 19.29 10.33
C MET A 363 14.39 20.31 9.33
N PHE A 364 13.95 21.55 9.46
CA PHE A 364 14.39 22.62 8.55
C PHE A 364 15.86 23.00 8.76
N THR A 365 16.35 22.94 10.01
CA THR A 365 17.78 23.17 10.31
C THR A 365 18.65 22.10 9.67
N VAL A 366 18.33 20.84 9.84
CA VAL A 366 19.07 19.70 9.21
C VAL A 366 19.10 19.84 7.69
N LEU A 367 17.97 20.14 7.06
CA LEU A 367 17.93 20.33 5.61
C LEU A 367 18.76 21.55 5.14
N ALA A 368 18.75 22.65 5.93
CA ALA A 368 19.54 23.84 5.63
C ALA A 368 21.05 23.60 5.78
N GLU A 369 21.49 22.87 6.82
CA GLU A 369 22.90 22.49 7.03
C GLU A 369 23.43 21.63 5.89
N GLU A 370 22.59 20.76 5.33
CA GLU A 370 22.89 19.97 4.14
C GLU A 370 22.78 20.78 2.82
N GLY A 371 22.43 22.06 2.88
CA GLY A 371 22.24 22.90 1.69
C GLY A 371 21.07 22.44 0.81
N ILE A 372 20.03 21.85 1.39
CA ILE A 372 18.84 21.35 0.69
C ILE A 372 17.73 22.39 0.78
N ASN A 373 17.30 22.90 -0.36
CA ASN A 373 16.20 23.86 -0.43
C ASN A 373 14.85 23.14 -0.32
N ILE A 374 13.90 23.77 0.38
CA ILE A 374 12.53 23.27 0.57
C ILE A 374 11.60 24.04 -0.38
N GLU A 375 10.82 23.33 -1.20
CA GLU A 375 9.87 23.91 -2.14
C GLU A 375 8.44 23.98 -1.62
N MET A 376 8.02 22.98 -0.86
CA MET A 376 6.70 22.92 -0.22
C MET A 376 6.81 22.25 1.15
N ILE A 377 5.91 22.60 2.05
CA ILE A 377 5.81 22.03 3.40
C ILE A 377 4.36 21.65 3.66
N ALA A 378 4.14 20.47 4.27
CA ALA A 378 2.86 20.09 4.84
C ALA A 378 3.07 19.42 6.19
N SER A 379 2.12 19.60 7.08
CA SER A 379 2.11 18.97 8.41
C SER A 379 0.75 18.37 8.70
N THR A 380 0.75 17.17 9.24
CA THR A 380 -0.43 16.48 9.78
C THR A 380 -0.20 16.16 11.26
N ALA A 381 -1.14 15.50 11.91
CA ALA A 381 -0.96 15.02 13.28
C ALA A 381 0.18 14.00 13.43
N LEU A 382 0.48 13.24 12.36
CA LEU A 382 1.41 12.12 12.37
C LEU A 382 2.62 12.31 11.43
N ALA A 383 2.66 13.40 10.66
CA ALA A 383 3.69 13.56 9.64
C ALA A 383 4.09 15.03 9.46
N LEU A 384 5.38 15.23 9.17
CA LEU A 384 5.91 16.49 8.66
C LEU A 384 6.62 16.19 7.33
N THR A 385 6.14 16.81 6.27
CA THR A 385 6.57 16.58 4.90
C THR A 385 7.23 17.81 4.30
N CYS A 386 8.37 17.62 3.65
CA CYS A 386 9.02 18.61 2.79
C CYS A 386 9.12 18.07 1.36
N ILE A 387 8.88 18.94 0.38
CA ILE A 387 9.23 18.70 -1.01
C ILE A 387 10.57 19.34 -1.27
N VAL A 388 11.51 18.57 -1.82
CA VAL A 388 12.87 18.98 -2.15
C VAL A 388 13.20 18.58 -3.57
N GLY A 389 14.31 19.06 -4.14
CA GLY A 389 14.76 18.60 -5.45
C GLY A 389 15.06 17.10 -5.46
N SER A 390 14.68 16.39 -6.54
CA SER A 390 14.79 14.92 -6.63
C SER A 390 16.24 14.43 -6.47
N ASN A 391 17.21 15.18 -6.97
CA ASN A 391 18.64 14.91 -6.85
C ASN A 391 19.19 15.01 -5.43
N ARG A 392 18.43 15.57 -4.47
CA ARG A 392 18.80 15.73 -3.06
C ARG A 392 17.87 14.93 -2.13
N GLY A 393 16.89 14.19 -2.71
CA GLY A 393 15.91 13.43 -1.92
C GLY A 393 16.53 12.38 -1.00
N GLU A 394 17.48 11.58 -1.51
CA GLU A 394 18.17 10.57 -0.71
C GLU A 394 19.08 11.17 0.37
N ASP A 395 19.77 12.28 0.07
CA ASP A 395 20.61 12.99 1.05
C ASP A 395 19.74 13.52 2.19
N ALA A 396 18.59 14.12 1.86
CA ALA A 396 17.63 14.58 2.86
C ALA A 396 17.15 13.45 3.77
N VAL A 397 16.83 12.28 3.20
CA VAL A 397 16.40 11.11 3.99
C VAL A 397 17.52 10.62 4.90
N LYS A 398 18.77 10.54 4.42
CA LYS A 398 19.93 10.12 5.24
C LYS A 398 20.14 11.05 6.42
N ALA A 399 20.22 12.36 6.17
CA ALA A 399 20.46 13.36 7.23
C ALA A 399 19.32 13.38 8.27
N LEU A 400 18.08 13.34 7.81
CA LEU A 400 16.94 13.32 8.72
C LEU A 400 16.86 12.00 9.51
N HIS A 401 17.15 10.87 8.90
CA HIS A 401 17.15 9.59 9.60
C HIS A 401 18.27 9.54 10.65
N GLU A 402 19.48 9.99 10.32
CA GLU A 402 20.59 10.10 11.27
C GLU A 402 20.19 10.95 12.47
N HIS A 403 19.67 12.15 12.24
CA HIS A 403 19.31 13.09 13.31
C HIS A 403 18.13 12.63 14.17
N PHE A 404 17.04 12.15 13.55
CA PHE A 404 15.79 11.84 14.25
C PHE A 404 15.66 10.41 14.75
N ILE A 405 16.48 9.49 14.25
CA ILE A 405 16.38 8.05 14.55
C ILE A 405 17.67 7.52 15.17
N GLU A 406 18.84 7.79 14.55
CA GLU A 406 20.11 7.18 15.00
C GLU A 406 20.71 7.92 16.18
N GLU A 407 20.66 9.27 16.18
CA GLU A 407 21.20 10.11 17.26
C GLU A 407 20.19 10.42 18.36
N ALA A 408 18.89 10.14 18.12
CA ALA A 408 17.85 10.36 19.11
C ALA A 408 18.03 9.41 20.30
N SER A 409 18.92 9.78 21.21
CA SER A 409 18.93 9.26 22.57
C SER A 409 17.81 9.99 23.34
N PHE A 410 16.60 9.45 23.28
CA PHE A 410 15.45 9.91 24.10
C PHE A 410 15.34 9.09 25.37
#